data_d7c942d9c411194a379e7836332a35cd
#
_entry.id   d7c942d9c411194a379e7836332a35cd
#
_cell.length_a   1.000
_cell.length_b   1.000
_cell.length_c   1.000
_cell.angle_alpha   90.00
_cell.angle_beta   90.00
_cell.angle_gamma   90.00
#
_symmetry.space_group_name_H-M   'P 1'
#
loop_
_entity.id
_entity.type
_entity.pdbx_description
1 polymer ?
#
loop_
_entity_poly.entity_id
_entity_poly.type
_entity_poly.pdbx_seq_one_letter_code
_entity_poly.pdbx_strand_id
1 'polypeptide(L)'
;MKKITEAMIQRAVLDYLIWYSKSHKIYFFRSAAGHVALESGRRFKTGKPGTPDISVCAWGQYVGIEVKTKSGRQSALQKQAEDEIVAAGGRYELVRSLEDIKRIFPMGGE
;
A
#
# COMPACT_ATOMS: atom_id res chain seq x y z
N MET A 1 -17.56 -6.67 20.14
CA MET A 1 -16.65 -5.69 19.51
C MET A 1 -16.21 -6.20 18.15
N LYS A 2 -16.28 -5.36 17.15
CA LYS A 2 -15.90 -5.77 15.81
C LYS A 2 -14.38 -5.83 15.67
N LYS A 3 -13.92 -6.87 14.99
CA LYS A 3 -12.51 -7.01 14.66
C LYS A 3 -12.18 -6.13 13.46
N ILE A 4 -11.10 -5.38 13.56
CA ILE A 4 -10.62 -4.56 12.44
C ILE A 4 -9.74 -5.43 11.57
N THR A 5 -10.07 -5.49 10.28
CA THR A 5 -9.34 -6.32 9.31
C THR A 5 -8.44 -5.45 8.43
N GLU A 6 -7.47 -6.11 7.77
CA GLU A 6 -6.62 -5.40 6.82
C GLU A 6 -7.45 -4.78 5.69
N ALA A 7 -8.50 -5.48 5.24
CA ALA A 7 -9.36 -4.95 4.19
C ALA A 7 -10.04 -3.65 4.62
N MET A 8 -10.46 -3.57 5.87
CA MET A 8 -11.09 -2.36 6.39
C MET A 8 -10.10 -1.20 6.45
N ILE A 9 -8.89 -1.48 6.89
CA ILE A 9 -7.84 -0.45 6.96
C ILE A 9 -7.48 0.01 5.54
N GLN A 10 -7.31 -0.95 4.62
CA GLN A 10 -6.95 -0.62 3.24
C GLN A 10 -8.03 0.26 2.60
N ARG A 11 -9.30 -0.04 2.85
CA ARG A 11 -10.39 0.77 2.32
C ARG A 11 -10.33 2.20 2.85
N ALA A 12 -10.08 2.35 4.15
CA ALA A 12 -9.97 3.68 4.75
C ALA A 12 -8.78 4.44 4.17
N VAL A 13 -7.66 3.75 3.96
CA VAL A 13 -6.47 4.37 3.38
C VAL A 13 -6.75 4.83 1.94
N LEU A 14 -7.39 3.97 1.13
CA LEU A 14 -7.71 4.33 -0.24
C LEU A 14 -8.68 5.50 -0.30
N ASP A 15 -9.69 5.51 0.56
CA ASP A 15 -10.63 6.62 0.61
C ASP A 15 -9.92 7.93 0.97
N TYR A 16 -8.99 7.87 1.91
CA TYR A 16 -8.21 9.04 2.30
C TYR A 16 -7.36 9.53 1.11
N LEU A 17 -6.70 8.62 0.41
CA LEU A 17 -5.84 9.00 -0.72
C LEU A 17 -6.66 9.60 -1.87
N ILE A 18 -7.86 9.06 -2.12
CA ILE A 18 -8.76 9.65 -3.11
C ILE A 18 -9.07 11.10 -2.74
N TRP A 19 -9.43 11.31 -1.49
CA TRP A 19 -9.74 12.64 -1.00
C TRP A 19 -8.52 13.57 -1.05
N TYR A 20 -7.39 13.07 -0.59
CA TYR A 20 -6.14 13.82 -0.55
C TYR A 20 -5.70 14.25 -1.96
N SER A 21 -5.89 13.38 -2.95
CA SER A 21 -5.47 13.66 -4.31
C SER A 21 -6.24 14.80 -4.97
N LYS A 22 -7.36 15.21 -4.39
CA LYS A 22 -8.14 16.32 -4.93
C LYS A 22 -7.44 17.66 -4.73
N SER A 23 -6.56 17.76 -3.75
CA SER A 23 -5.85 19.00 -3.45
C SER A 23 -4.33 18.86 -3.45
N HIS A 24 -3.82 17.64 -3.65
CA HIS A 24 -2.39 17.38 -3.65
C HIS A 24 -2.04 16.52 -4.85
N LYS A 25 -0.90 16.77 -5.45
CA LYS A 25 -0.50 16.05 -6.67
C LYS A 25 0.14 14.72 -6.29
N ILE A 26 -0.68 13.68 -6.27
CA ILE A 26 -0.22 12.31 -6.10
C ILE A 26 -0.89 11.43 -7.15
N TYR A 27 -0.25 10.32 -7.46
CA TYR A 27 -0.82 9.30 -8.34
C TYR A 27 -0.69 7.97 -7.60
N PHE A 28 -1.78 7.22 -7.50
CA PHE A 28 -1.72 5.99 -6.71
C PHE A 28 -2.65 4.93 -7.29
N PHE A 29 -2.35 3.68 -6.93
CA PHE A 29 -3.18 2.56 -7.34
C PHE A 29 -2.88 1.38 -6.41
N ARG A 30 -3.81 0.42 -6.38
CA ARG A 30 -3.59 -0.84 -5.65
C ARG A 30 -2.62 -1.69 -6.47
N SER A 31 -1.60 -2.20 -5.80
CA SER A 31 -0.50 -2.87 -6.50
C SER A 31 -0.15 -4.25 -5.98
N ALA A 32 -0.90 -4.75 -5.00
CA ALA A 32 -0.59 -6.05 -4.40
C ALA A 32 -0.57 -7.17 -5.45
N ALA A 33 0.40 -8.07 -5.32
CA ALA A 33 0.51 -9.23 -6.21
C ALA A 33 -0.64 -10.19 -5.95
N GLY A 34 -1.04 -10.93 -6.99
CA GLY A 34 -2.13 -11.86 -6.86
C GLY A 34 -2.08 -12.93 -7.93
N HIS A 35 -3.22 -13.58 -8.12
CA HIS A 35 -3.37 -14.59 -9.17
C HIS A 35 -4.57 -14.24 -10.02
N VAL A 36 -4.46 -14.52 -11.31
CA VAL A 36 -5.57 -14.36 -12.26
C VAL A 36 -6.00 -15.73 -12.71
N ALA A 37 -7.32 -16.00 -12.62
CA ALA A 37 -7.89 -17.24 -13.11
C ALA A 37 -8.31 -17.05 -14.58
N LEU A 38 -7.88 -17.97 -15.43
CA LEU A 38 -8.23 -17.95 -16.84
C LEU A 38 -9.45 -18.85 -17.09
N GLU A 39 -10.14 -18.62 -18.19
CA GLU A 39 -11.30 -19.44 -18.57
C GLU A 39 -10.93 -20.93 -18.67
N SER A 40 -9.70 -21.21 -19.05
CA SER A 40 -9.22 -22.57 -19.16
C SER A 40 -9.07 -23.28 -17.80
N GLY A 41 -9.25 -22.54 -16.70
CA GLY A 41 -9.02 -23.06 -15.37
C GLY A 41 -7.60 -22.89 -14.89
N ARG A 42 -6.72 -22.43 -15.75
CA ARG A 42 -5.34 -22.16 -15.37
C ARG A 42 -5.25 -20.85 -14.60
N ARG A 43 -4.24 -20.73 -13.76
CA ARG A 43 -3.99 -19.52 -12.99
C ARG A 43 -2.55 -19.08 -13.19
N PHE A 44 -2.32 -17.77 -13.16
CA PHE A 44 -0.96 -17.24 -13.19
C PHE A 44 -0.84 -16.06 -12.24
N LYS A 45 0.37 -15.84 -11.78
CA LYS A 45 0.65 -14.77 -10.84
C LYS A 45 0.67 -13.43 -11.55
N THR A 46 0.16 -12.41 -10.85
CA THR A 46 0.25 -11.03 -11.30
C THR A 46 1.11 -10.27 -10.31
N GLY A 47 1.91 -9.36 -10.84
CA GLY A 47 2.76 -8.54 -9.99
C GLY A 47 3.94 -9.29 -9.40
N LYS A 48 4.70 -8.60 -8.60
CA LYS A 48 5.90 -9.14 -7.97
C LYS A 48 5.56 -9.54 -6.54
N PRO A 49 5.93 -10.77 -6.11
CA PRO A 49 5.64 -11.19 -4.73
C PRO A 49 6.24 -10.22 -3.71
N GLY A 50 5.47 -9.92 -2.67
CA GLY A 50 5.89 -8.99 -1.63
C GLY A 50 5.64 -7.53 -1.95
N THR A 51 5.13 -7.24 -3.15
CA THR A 51 4.80 -5.87 -3.54
C THR A 51 3.83 -5.24 -2.53
N PRO A 52 4.03 -3.97 -2.14
CA PRO A 52 3.10 -3.28 -1.23
C PRO A 52 1.67 -3.27 -1.75
N ASP A 53 0.71 -3.16 -0.85
CA ASP A 53 -0.71 -3.13 -1.20
C ASP A 53 -1.07 -1.98 -2.12
N ILE A 54 -0.46 -0.81 -1.88
CA ILE A 54 -0.76 0.42 -2.62
C ILE A 54 0.55 1.07 -3.01
N SER A 55 0.63 1.50 -4.27
CA SER A 55 1.78 2.25 -4.76
C SER A 55 1.38 3.70 -4.97
N VAL A 56 2.19 4.62 -4.47
CA VAL A 56 1.95 6.05 -4.59
C VAL A 56 3.18 6.72 -5.17
N CYS A 57 2.95 7.58 -6.14
CA CYS A 57 3.98 8.49 -6.62
C CYS A 57 3.68 9.87 -6.03
N ALA A 58 4.56 10.36 -5.18
CA ALA A 58 4.37 11.64 -4.51
C ALA A 58 5.73 12.30 -4.34
N TRP A 59 5.77 13.61 -4.52
CA TRP A 59 7.00 14.39 -4.32
C TRP A 59 8.17 13.89 -5.18
N GLY A 60 7.86 13.34 -6.37
CA GLY A 60 8.89 12.79 -7.23
C GLY A 60 9.46 11.46 -6.73
N GLN A 61 8.78 10.78 -5.83
CA GLN A 61 9.30 9.59 -5.17
C GLN A 61 8.24 8.50 -5.14
N TYR A 62 8.68 7.26 -5.25
CA TYR A 62 7.80 6.11 -5.04
C TYR A 62 7.59 5.89 -3.55
N VAL A 63 6.34 5.69 -3.15
CA VAL A 63 5.99 5.35 -1.77
C VAL A 63 5.14 4.08 -1.81
N GLY A 64 5.66 2.99 -1.27
CA GLY A 64 4.90 1.76 -1.15
C GLY A 64 4.21 1.70 0.19
N ILE A 65 2.91 1.46 0.17
CA ILE A 65 2.09 1.37 1.39
C ILE A 65 1.72 -0.09 1.62
N GLU A 66 2.17 -0.65 2.72
CA GLU A 66 1.79 -2.00 3.13
C GLU A 66 0.83 -1.90 4.31
N VAL A 67 -0.37 -2.45 4.14
CA VAL A 67 -1.40 -2.38 5.17
C VAL A 67 -1.34 -3.62 6.05
N LYS A 68 -1.33 -3.41 7.35
CA LYS A 68 -1.34 -4.49 8.34
C LYS A 68 -2.30 -4.15 9.45
N THR A 69 -2.86 -5.16 10.10
CA THR A 69 -3.60 -4.95 11.33
C THR A 69 -2.60 -4.62 12.44
N LYS A 70 -3.13 -4.26 13.61
CA LYS A 70 -2.30 -3.86 14.74
C LYS A 70 -1.24 -4.90 15.09
N SER A 71 -1.58 -6.18 14.97
CA SER A 71 -0.67 -7.28 15.32
C SER A 71 -0.04 -7.97 14.11
N GLY A 72 -0.41 -7.58 12.90
CA GLY A 72 0.12 -8.22 11.70
C GLY A 72 1.59 -7.93 11.50
N ARG A 73 2.30 -8.87 10.87
CA ARG A 73 3.73 -8.75 10.64
C ARG A 73 4.05 -8.93 9.16
N GLN A 74 5.13 -8.29 8.74
CA GLN A 74 5.60 -8.46 7.37
C GLN A 74 6.03 -9.90 7.13
N SER A 75 5.73 -10.40 5.92
CA SER A 75 6.31 -11.66 5.46
C SER A 75 7.76 -11.43 5.02
N ALA A 76 8.49 -12.53 4.80
CA ALA A 76 9.85 -12.43 4.30
C ALA A 76 9.92 -11.74 2.94
N LEU A 77 8.96 -12.04 2.05
CA LEU A 77 8.93 -11.42 0.73
C LEU A 77 8.61 -9.93 0.82
N GLN A 78 7.74 -9.53 1.77
CA GLN A 78 7.44 -8.12 1.97
C GLN A 78 8.66 -7.37 2.50
N LYS A 79 9.41 -8.01 3.40
CA LYS A 79 10.63 -7.41 3.93
C LYS A 79 11.67 -7.22 2.83
N GLN A 80 11.79 -8.21 1.96
CA GLN A 80 12.70 -8.11 0.82
C GLN A 80 12.29 -6.96 -0.12
N ALA A 81 10.98 -6.83 -0.39
CA ALA A 81 10.49 -5.75 -1.22
C ALA A 81 10.81 -4.39 -0.59
N GLU A 82 10.64 -4.29 0.73
CA GLU A 82 10.99 -3.06 1.44
C GLU A 82 12.45 -2.69 1.21
N ASP A 83 13.34 -3.68 1.38
CA ASP A 83 14.77 -3.44 1.21
C ASP A 83 15.09 -2.98 -0.22
N GLU A 84 14.46 -3.59 -1.21
CA GLU A 84 14.69 -3.23 -2.61
C GLU A 84 14.17 -1.82 -2.92
N ILE A 85 12.99 -1.49 -2.41
CA ILE A 85 12.39 -0.18 -2.63
C ILE A 85 13.26 0.92 -2.02
N VAL A 86 13.69 0.71 -0.78
CA VAL A 86 14.52 1.70 -0.09
C VAL A 86 15.87 1.86 -0.77
N ALA A 87 16.48 0.75 -1.20
CA ALA A 87 17.76 0.81 -1.90
C ALA A 87 17.65 1.56 -3.21
N ALA A 88 16.47 1.52 -3.85
CA ALA A 88 16.25 2.20 -5.12
C ALA A 88 15.84 3.66 -4.95
N GLY A 89 15.75 4.16 -3.71
CA GLY A 89 15.41 5.55 -3.46
C GLY A 89 13.95 5.79 -3.13
N GLY A 90 13.15 4.74 -3.03
CA GLY A 90 11.74 4.87 -2.66
C GLY A 90 11.53 4.85 -1.16
N ARG A 91 10.27 5.03 -0.76
CA ARG A 91 9.86 4.89 0.64
C ARG A 91 8.97 3.67 0.76
N TYR A 92 9.02 3.04 1.92
CA TYR A 92 8.14 1.93 2.25
C TYR A 92 7.53 2.23 3.62
N GLU A 93 6.21 2.20 3.70
CA GLU A 93 5.50 2.56 4.92
C GLU A 93 4.55 1.44 5.32
N LEU A 94 4.67 1.00 6.56
CA LEU A 94 3.69 0.09 7.15
C LEU A 94 2.58 0.94 7.75
N VAL A 95 1.36 0.71 7.29
CA VAL A 95 0.20 1.49 7.72
C VAL A 95 -0.77 0.56 8.44
N ARG A 96 -1.04 0.88 9.70
CA ARG A 96 -1.90 0.05 10.55
C ARG A 96 -3.19 0.76 10.91
N SER A 97 -3.34 2.02 10.52
CA SER A 97 -4.50 2.82 10.89
C SER A 97 -4.61 4.04 9.97
N LEU A 98 -5.76 4.69 10.02
CA LEU A 98 -5.96 5.95 9.31
C LEU A 98 -4.98 7.01 9.79
N GLU A 99 -4.66 7.03 11.09
CA GLU A 99 -3.70 8.00 11.62
C GLU A 99 -2.33 7.85 10.97
N ASP A 100 -1.93 6.62 10.67
CA ASP A 100 -0.63 6.40 10.03
C ASP A 100 -0.58 7.05 8.65
N ILE A 101 -1.63 6.86 7.83
CA ILE A 101 -1.62 7.45 6.49
C ILE A 101 -1.70 8.97 6.55
N LYS A 102 -2.39 9.52 7.54
CA LYS A 102 -2.45 10.97 7.72
C LYS A 102 -1.10 11.57 8.08
N ARG A 103 -0.26 10.80 8.78
CA ARG A 103 1.09 11.25 9.10
C ARG A 103 1.97 11.31 7.86
N ILE A 104 1.80 10.34 6.97
CA ILE A 104 2.59 10.26 5.74
C ILE A 104 2.16 11.35 4.75
N PHE A 105 0.86 11.56 4.64
CA PHE A 105 0.25 12.53 3.73
C PHE A 105 -0.60 13.50 4.54
N PRO A 106 0.04 14.47 5.22
CA PRO A 106 -0.70 15.34 6.13
C PRO A 106 -1.56 16.36 5.41
N MET A 107 -2.73 16.61 5.99
CA MET A 107 -3.66 17.61 5.49
C MET A 107 -3.04 18.99 5.57
N GLY A 108 -3.26 19.80 4.54
CA GLY A 108 -2.75 21.14 4.50
C GLY A 108 -1.24 21.19 4.48
N GLY A 109 -0.62 20.01 4.43
CA GLY A 109 0.80 19.93 4.56
C GLY A 109 1.52 20.35 3.31
N GLU A 110 2.67 20.56 3.51
CA GLU A 110 3.62 20.80 2.47
C GLU A 110 4.53 19.68 2.43
#